data_0a95cb7b4b435de3de0e8069ba45f232
#
_entry.id   0a95cb7b4b435de3de0e8069ba45f232
#
_cell.length_a   1.000
_cell.length_b   1.000
_cell.length_c   1.000
_cell.angle_alpha   90.00
_cell.angle_beta   90.00
_cell.angle_gamma   90.00
#
_symmetry.space_group_name_H-M   'P 1'
#
loop_
_entity.id
_entity.type
_entity.pdbx_description
1 polymer ?
#
loop_
_entity_poly.entity_id
_entity_poly.type
_entity_poly.pdbx_seq_one_letter_code
_entity_poly.pdbx_strand_id
1 'polypeptide(L)'
;MRYSGTDSPILSIKMANSNGIRCAWSNEAFELWYIYHFENRITPMSRNEYAHKITTLVREKQKLKTGKKSTFVYKKNDPEMRSILLGCGCNEQQAIRWAKEQSESFDAQDYHSHNPCTQVYELVELLLGEDKVFNEKIRAIMTKRGCKQ
;
A
#
# COMPACT_ATOMS: atom_id res chain seq x y z
N MET A 1 25.80 4.99 7.22
CA MET A 1 26.19 5.00 5.78
C MET A 1 25.67 6.30 5.19
N ARG A 2 26.54 7.17 4.66
CA ARG A 2 26.12 8.34 3.89
C ARG A 2 25.83 7.87 2.47
N TYR A 3 24.59 7.97 2.04
CA TYR A 3 24.25 7.75 0.65
C TYR A 3 24.95 8.80 -0.20
N SER A 4 25.73 8.38 -1.17
CA SER A 4 26.22 9.28 -2.22
C SER A 4 25.02 9.84 -2.97
N GLY A 5 25.05 11.09 -3.41
CA GLY A 5 23.89 11.81 -3.95
C GLY A 5 23.18 11.19 -5.17
N THR A 6 23.62 10.01 -5.65
CA THR A 6 23.04 9.23 -6.75
C THR A 6 22.11 8.12 -6.28
N ASP A 7 22.11 7.76 -4.98
CA ASP A 7 21.37 6.61 -4.45
C ASP A 7 20.12 7.00 -3.64
N SER A 8 19.59 8.20 -3.85
CA SER A 8 18.37 8.63 -3.16
C SER A 8 17.16 7.88 -3.70
N PRO A 9 16.33 7.24 -2.84
CA PRO A 9 15.06 6.63 -3.24
C PRO A 9 14.16 7.58 -4.03
N ILE A 10 14.22 8.88 -3.71
CA ILE A 10 13.47 9.93 -4.41
C ILE A 10 13.91 10.05 -5.86
N LEU A 11 15.21 10.05 -6.10
CA LEU A 11 15.75 10.12 -7.47
C LEU A 11 15.30 8.90 -8.27
N SER A 12 15.32 7.72 -7.66
CA SER A 12 14.85 6.48 -8.28
C SER A 12 13.36 6.53 -8.65
N ILE A 13 12.51 7.04 -7.77
CA ILE A 13 11.07 7.23 -8.03
C ILE A 13 10.86 8.24 -9.17
N LYS A 14 11.56 9.39 -9.14
CA LYS A 14 11.47 10.41 -10.19
C LYS A 14 11.93 9.88 -11.54
N MET A 15 13.03 9.14 -11.58
CA MET A 15 13.52 8.50 -12.81
C MET A 15 12.56 7.45 -13.35
N ALA A 16 11.98 6.62 -12.49
CA ALA A 16 10.98 5.64 -12.89
C ALA A 16 9.77 6.34 -13.50
N ASN A 17 9.21 7.35 -12.83
CA ASN A 17 8.06 8.09 -13.30
C ASN A 17 8.32 8.80 -14.65
N SER A 18 9.52 9.39 -14.84
CA SER A 18 9.90 10.02 -16.11
C SER A 18 10.03 9.03 -17.28
N ASN A 19 10.24 7.76 -16.97
CA ASN A 19 10.27 6.66 -17.93
C ASN A 19 8.93 5.91 -18.04
N GLY A 20 7.85 6.44 -17.46
CA GLY A 20 6.52 5.84 -17.52
C GLY A 20 6.34 4.60 -16.63
N ILE A 21 7.25 4.37 -15.69
CA ILE A 21 7.18 3.28 -14.72
C ILE A 21 6.55 3.81 -13.43
N ARG A 22 5.40 3.27 -13.05
CA ARG A 22 4.73 3.62 -11.79
C ARG A 22 5.40 2.91 -10.62
N CYS A 23 5.54 3.63 -9.51
CA CYS A 23 6.18 3.11 -8.30
C CYS A 23 5.18 3.01 -7.16
N ALA A 24 4.94 1.80 -6.66
CA ALA A 24 4.19 1.55 -5.44
C ALA A 24 5.15 1.53 -4.25
N TRP A 25 5.43 2.71 -3.68
CA TRP A 25 6.33 2.85 -2.54
C TRP A 25 5.57 3.08 -1.22
N SER A 26 6.26 2.91 -0.10
CA SER A 26 5.72 3.19 1.24
C SER A 26 6.81 3.80 2.13
N ASN A 27 6.44 4.77 2.94
CA ASN A 27 7.28 5.35 3.98
C ASN A 27 6.61 5.15 5.37
N GLU A 28 7.25 4.41 6.28
CA GLU A 28 8.60 3.83 6.20
C GLU A 28 8.64 2.39 5.68
N ALA A 29 7.52 1.65 5.66
CA ALA A 29 7.50 0.23 5.37
C ALA A 29 6.20 -0.16 4.66
N PHE A 30 6.27 -1.21 3.84
CA PHE A 30 5.12 -1.78 3.14
C PHE A 30 3.99 -2.18 4.11
N GLU A 31 4.33 -2.53 5.32
CA GLU A 31 3.41 -2.91 6.40
C GLU A 31 2.38 -1.83 6.72
N LEU A 32 2.62 -0.57 6.37
CA LEU A 32 1.65 0.51 6.46
C LEU A 32 0.38 0.19 5.66
N TRP A 33 0.50 -0.44 4.49
CA TRP A 33 -0.63 -0.91 3.70
C TRP A 33 -1.54 -1.85 4.47
N TYR A 34 -0.96 -2.78 5.25
CA TYR A 34 -1.76 -3.67 6.09
C TYR A 34 -2.50 -2.94 7.21
N ILE A 35 -1.90 -1.90 7.79
CA ILE A 35 -2.54 -1.09 8.85
C ILE A 35 -3.77 -0.36 8.32
N TYR A 36 -3.72 0.17 7.10
CA TYR A 36 -4.87 0.84 6.48
C TYR A 36 -6.11 -0.07 6.31
N HIS A 37 -5.96 -1.38 6.38
CA HIS A 37 -7.10 -2.28 6.42
C HIS A 37 -7.86 -2.26 7.75
N PHE A 38 -7.25 -1.71 8.80
CA PHE A 38 -7.81 -1.70 10.16
C PHE A 38 -8.14 -0.31 10.67
N GLU A 39 -7.30 0.67 10.39
CA GLU A 39 -7.41 2.04 10.90
C GLU A 39 -6.86 3.07 9.91
N ASN A 40 -7.42 4.29 9.97
CA ASN A 40 -6.86 5.44 9.27
C ASN A 40 -5.62 5.94 10.03
N ARG A 41 -4.44 5.63 9.54
CA ARG A 41 -3.17 6.02 10.15
C ARG A 41 -2.67 7.33 9.58
N ILE A 42 -2.72 8.40 10.37
CA ILE A 42 -2.29 9.75 9.99
C ILE A 42 -1.03 10.22 10.73
N THR A 43 -0.57 9.46 11.73
CA THR A 43 0.63 9.79 12.51
C THR A 43 1.79 8.87 12.16
N PRO A 44 3.01 9.40 12.09
CA PRO A 44 4.21 8.62 11.83
C PRO A 44 4.35 7.41 12.76
N MET A 45 4.99 6.38 12.28
CA MET A 45 5.30 5.17 13.03
C MET A 45 6.68 4.67 12.63
N SER A 46 7.49 4.25 13.60
CA SER A 46 8.79 3.68 13.31
C SER A 46 8.68 2.28 12.73
N ARG A 47 9.64 1.92 11.88
CA ARG A 47 9.68 0.61 11.21
C ARG A 47 9.57 -0.57 12.17
N ASN A 48 10.11 -0.45 13.38
CA ASN A 48 10.13 -1.52 14.37
C ASN A 48 8.76 -1.77 15.01
N GLU A 49 7.84 -0.80 14.94
CA GLU A 49 6.53 -0.90 15.58
C GLU A 49 5.48 -1.60 14.71
N TYR A 50 5.68 -1.64 13.37
CA TYR A 50 4.69 -2.19 12.44
C TYR A 50 4.30 -3.63 12.73
N ALA A 51 5.28 -4.51 12.97
CA ALA A 51 5.01 -5.93 13.22
C ALA A 51 4.17 -6.15 14.49
N HIS A 52 4.47 -5.40 15.55
CA HIS A 52 3.71 -5.46 16.79
C HIS A 52 2.27 -4.92 16.58
N LYS A 53 2.14 -3.78 15.91
CA LYS A 53 0.84 -3.15 15.64
C LYS A 53 -0.07 -4.07 14.81
N ILE A 54 0.44 -4.66 13.72
CA ILE A 54 -0.32 -5.60 12.89
C ILE A 54 -0.75 -6.82 13.72
N THR A 55 0.16 -7.39 14.51
CA THR A 55 -0.15 -8.51 15.39
C THR A 55 -1.32 -8.17 16.33
N THR A 56 -1.29 -6.99 16.93
CA THR A 56 -2.34 -6.52 17.85
C THR A 56 -3.66 -6.34 17.12
N LEU A 57 -3.69 -5.63 16.00
CA LEU A 57 -4.89 -5.35 15.22
C LEU A 57 -5.58 -6.64 14.73
N VAL A 58 -4.80 -7.59 14.20
CA VAL A 58 -5.34 -8.87 13.76
C VAL A 58 -5.93 -9.67 14.93
N ARG A 59 -5.20 -9.73 16.06
CA ARG A 59 -5.68 -10.44 17.27
C ARG A 59 -6.99 -9.86 17.79
N GLU A 60 -7.10 -8.55 17.85
CA GLU A 60 -8.32 -7.85 18.30
C GLU A 60 -9.50 -8.16 17.38
N LYS A 61 -9.33 -8.06 16.07
CA LYS A 61 -10.38 -8.39 15.10
C LYS A 61 -10.81 -9.86 15.15
N GLN A 62 -9.85 -10.78 15.24
CA GLN A 62 -10.15 -12.21 15.39
C GLN A 62 -10.87 -12.51 16.70
N LYS A 63 -10.46 -11.88 17.81
CA LYS A 63 -11.14 -12.02 19.11
C LYS A 63 -12.57 -11.51 19.05
N LEU A 64 -12.80 -10.33 18.44
CA LEU A 64 -14.15 -9.78 18.28
C LEU A 64 -15.05 -10.71 17.45
N LYS A 65 -14.50 -11.30 16.39
CA LYS A 65 -15.25 -12.18 15.49
C LYS A 65 -15.55 -13.56 16.09
N THR A 66 -14.62 -14.13 16.85
CA THR A 66 -14.71 -15.53 17.32
C THR A 66 -15.03 -15.66 18.80
N GLY A 67 -14.92 -14.59 19.58
CA GLY A 67 -14.99 -14.61 21.04
C GLY A 67 -13.76 -15.26 21.71
N LYS A 68 -12.80 -15.78 20.94
CA LYS A 68 -11.63 -16.50 21.45
C LYS A 68 -10.35 -15.70 21.32
N LYS A 69 -9.40 -15.92 22.22
CA LYS A 69 -8.07 -15.32 22.16
C LYS A 69 -7.32 -15.84 20.93
N SER A 70 -6.85 -14.92 20.10
CA SER A 70 -6.03 -15.26 18.94
C SER A 70 -4.55 -15.43 19.33
N THR A 71 -3.88 -16.38 18.67
CA THR A 71 -2.43 -16.64 18.78
C THR A 71 -1.63 -16.07 17.60
N PHE A 72 -2.28 -15.35 16.68
CA PHE A 72 -1.64 -14.81 15.50
C PHE A 72 -0.41 -13.96 15.86
N VAL A 73 0.66 -14.13 15.11
CA VAL A 73 1.87 -13.28 15.16
C VAL A 73 2.24 -12.93 13.72
N TYR A 74 2.33 -11.64 13.43
CA TYR A 74 2.74 -11.18 12.11
C TYR A 74 4.15 -11.66 11.77
N LYS A 75 4.31 -12.21 10.60
CA LYS A 75 5.60 -12.58 10.00
C LYS A 75 5.77 -11.80 8.69
N LYS A 76 6.95 -11.22 8.51
CA LYS A 76 7.26 -10.52 7.27
C LYS A 76 7.22 -11.50 6.09
N ASN A 77 6.67 -11.03 4.95
CA ASN A 77 6.51 -11.84 3.74
C ASN A 77 5.59 -13.06 3.89
N ASP A 78 4.64 -13.03 4.83
CA ASP A 78 3.63 -14.07 4.96
C ASP A 78 2.70 -14.04 3.72
N PRO A 79 2.67 -15.10 2.89
CA PRO A 79 1.86 -15.13 1.68
C PRO A 79 0.35 -15.13 1.99
N GLU A 80 -0.05 -15.50 3.21
CA GLU A 80 -1.44 -15.56 3.63
C GLU A 80 -1.98 -14.24 4.17
N MET A 81 -1.16 -13.18 4.23
CA MET A 81 -1.58 -11.91 4.83
C MET A 81 -2.88 -11.36 4.23
N ARG A 82 -3.05 -11.43 2.91
CA ARG A 82 -4.30 -10.98 2.26
C ARG A 82 -5.51 -11.80 2.74
N SER A 83 -5.38 -13.11 2.80
CA SER A 83 -6.43 -14.01 3.31
C SER A 83 -6.74 -13.72 4.77
N ILE A 84 -5.72 -13.44 5.59
CA ILE A 84 -5.87 -13.07 7.01
C ILE A 84 -6.65 -11.77 7.16
N LEU A 85 -6.31 -10.74 6.38
CA LEU A 85 -7.00 -9.44 6.40
C LEU A 85 -8.47 -9.58 6.02
N LEU A 86 -8.77 -10.28 4.93
CA LEU A 86 -10.14 -10.57 4.51
C LEU A 86 -10.89 -11.41 5.56
N GLY A 87 -10.22 -12.39 6.15
CA GLY A 87 -10.75 -13.20 7.24
C GLY A 87 -11.10 -12.40 8.51
N CYS A 88 -10.39 -11.29 8.76
CA CYS A 88 -10.71 -10.32 9.82
C CYS A 88 -11.93 -9.45 9.49
N GLY A 89 -12.48 -9.53 8.29
CA GLY A 89 -13.55 -8.65 7.80
C GLY A 89 -13.06 -7.26 7.41
N CYS A 90 -11.78 -7.13 7.07
CA CYS A 90 -11.21 -5.87 6.59
C CYS A 90 -11.71 -5.55 5.18
N ASN A 91 -11.87 -4.25 4.90
CA ASN A 91 -12.36 -3.75 3.62
C ASN A 91 -11.21 -3.11 2.84
N GLU A 92 -10.82 -3.72 1.72
CA GLU A 92 -9.74 -3.26 0.84
C GLU A 92 -10.06 -1.87 0.23
N GLN A 93 -11.33 -1.59 -0.11
CA GLN A 93 -11.76 -0.28 -0.60
C GLN A 93 -11.58 0.83 0.45
N GLN A 94 -11.80 0.49 1.72
CA GLN A 94 -11.56 1.43 2.81
C GLN A 94 -10.06 1.72 2.98
N ALA A 95 -9.22 0.70 2.83
CA ALA A 95 -7.77 0.85 2.88
C ALA A 95 -7.26 1.75 1.73
N ILE A 96 -7.77 1.54 0.51
CA ILE A 96 -7.48 2.38 -0.67
C ILE A 96 -7.84 3.84 -0.37
N ARG A 97 -9.06 4.08 0.13
CA ARG A 97 -9.53 5.44 0.41
C ARG A 97 -8.63 6.16 1.41
N TRP A 98 -8.33 5.55 2.55
CA TRP A 98 -7.49 6.15 3.58
C TRP A 98 -6.05 6.37 3.12
N ALA A 99 -5.47 5.41 2.40
CA ALA A 99 -4.13 5.57 1.85
C ALA A 99 -4.06 6.71 0.84
N LYS A 100 -5.08 6.85 0.01
CA LYS A 100 -5.21 7.92 -0.99
C LYS A 100 -5.38 9.28 -0.32
N GLU A 101 -6.33 9.43 0.59
CA GLU A 101 -6.57 10.67 1.36
C GLU A 101 -5.28 11.12 2.06
N GLN A 102 -4.55 10.20 2.68
CA GLN A 102 -3.29 10.51 3.35
C GLN A 102 -2.19 10.92 2.36
N SER A 103 -2.09 10.22 1.23
CA SER A 103 -1.12 10.56 0.17
C SER A 103 -1.37 11.96 -0.42
N GLU A 104 -2.63 12.31 -0.66
CA GLU A 104 -3.04 13.62 -1.18
C GLU A 104 -2.84 14.77 -0.19
N SER A 105 -2.67 14.47 1.10
CA SER A 105 -2.41 15.48 2.15
C SER A 105 -0.98 16.02 2.14
N PHE A 106 -0.06 15.39 1.41
CA PHE A 106 1.34 15.79 1.33
C PHE A 106 1.65 16.59 0.05
N ASP A 107 2.67 17.47 0.14
CA ASP A 107 3.19 18.15 -1.04
C ASP A 107 3.88 17.14 -1.97
N ALA A 108 3.56 17.20 -3.26
CA ALA A 108 4.03 16.26 -4.27
C ALA A 108 5.57 16.23 -4.48
N GLN A 109 6.34 17.14 -3.87
CA GLN A 109 7.77 17.30 -4.13
C GLN A 109 8.70 16.73 -3.06
N ASP A 110 8.26 16.64 -1.80
CA ASP A 110 9.08 16.20 -0.68
C ASP A 110 8.69 14.83 -0.14
N TYR A 111 9.03 13.78 -0.87
CA TYR A 111 8.73 12.40 -0.48
C TYR A 111 9.32 11.97 0.87
N HIS A 112 10.36 12.66 1.39
CA HIS A 112 10.95 12.34 2.69
C HIS A 112 10.02 12.70 3.85
N SER A 113 9.26 13.78 3.71
CA SER A 113 8.31 14.23 4.73
C SER A 113 7.00 13.43 4.72
N HIS A 114 6.75 12.63 3.67
CA HIS A 114 5.54 11.84 3.53
C HIS A 114 5.55 10.63 4.46
N ASN A 115 5.35 10.82 5.75
CA ASN A 115 5.26 9.75 6.73
C ASN A 115 4.09 10.02 7.70
N PRO A 116 3.07 9.14 7.76
CA PRO A 116 2.93 7.89 7.00
C PRO A 116 2.37 8.10 5.59
N CYS A 117 2.92 7.41 4.59
CA CYS A 117 2.42 7.45 3.22
C CYS A 117 2.68 6.14 2.49
N THR A 118 1.75 5.68 1.68
CA THR A 118 1.93 4.53 0.79
C THR A 118 1.22 4.74 -0.53
N GLN A 119 1.88 4.43 -1.64
CA GLN A 119 1.33 4.41 -2.99
C GLN A 119 0.90 2.99 -3.42
N VAL A 120 0.89 2.03 -2.51
CA VAL A 120 0.45 0.66 -2.80
C VAL A 120 -1.01 0.63 -3.24
N TYR A 121 -1.84 1.57 -2.79
CA TYR A 121 -3.24 1.67 -3.21
C TYR A 121 -3.38 1.82 -4.73
N GLU A 122 -2.49 2.56 -5.40
CA GLU A 122 -2.53 2.71 -6.86
C GLU A 122 -2.29 1.38 -7.59
N LEU A 123 -1.37 0.57 -7.07
CA LEU A 123 -1.14 -0.78 -7.61
C LEU A 123 -2.35 -1.67 -7.39
N VAL A 124 -2.99 -1.59 -6.24
CA VAL A 124 -4.17 -2.39 -5.92
C VAL A 124 -5.37 -1.97 -6.79
N GLU A 125 -5.63 -0.66 -6.96
CA GLU A 125 -6.66 -0.16 -7.89
C GLU A 125 -6.43 -0.67 -9.32
N LEU A 126 -5.17 -0.67 -9.77
CA LEU A 126 -4.79 -1.20 -11.07
C LEU A 126 -5.10 -2.70 -11.21
N LEU A 127 -4.73 -3.49 -10.21
CA LEU A 127 -4.95 -4.95 -10.18
C LEU A 127 -6.45 -5.31 -10.07
N LEU A 128 -7.24 -4.48 -9.42
CA LEU A 128 -8.70 -4.62 -9.36
C LEU A 128 -9.41 -4.15 -10.64
N GLY A 129 -8.68 -3.58 -11.60
CA GLY A 129 -9.26 -3.04 -12.82
C GLY A 129 -10.00 -1.73 -12.66
N GLU A 130 -9.81 -1.02 -11.54
CA GLU A 130 -10.48 0.23 -11.20
C GLU A 130 -9.77 1.47 -11.75
N ASP A 131 -8.52 1.34 -12.18
CA ASP A 131 -7.76 2.42 -12.82
C ASP A 131 -8.27 2.68 -14.24
N LYS A 132 -9.21 3.61 -14.36
CA LYS A 132 -9.85 3.97 -15.62
C LYS A 132 -8.85 4.44 -16.68
N VAL A 133 -7.89 5.27 -16.28
CA VAL A 133 -6.89 5.85 -17.20
C VAL A 133 -5.98 4.75 -17.76
N PHE A 134 -5.53 3.82 -16.93
CA PHE A 134 -4.72 2.69 -17.36
C PHE A 134 -5.51 1.77 -18.28
N ASN A 135 -6.74 1.44 -17.91
CA ASN A 135 -7.62 0.57 -18.71
C ASN A 135 -7.93 1.17 -20.08
N GLU A 136 -8.13 2.48 -20.19
CA GLU A 136 -8.32 3.18 -21.46
C GLU A 136 -7.05 3.10 -22.34
N LYS A 137 -5.87 3.30 -21.75
CA LYS A 137 -4.59 3.14 -22.47
C LYS A 137 -4.39 1.72 -22.98
N ILE A 138 -4.67 0.70 -22.17
CA ILE A 138 -4.58 -0.71 -22.58
C ILE A 138 -5.56 -1.00 -23.71
N ARG A 139 -6.82 -0.57 -23.61
CA ARG A 139 -7.81 -0.74 -24.69
C ARG A 139 -7.35 -0.10 -25.97
N ALA A 140 -6.81 1.13 -25.93
CA ALA A 140 -6.30 1.82 -27.12
C ALA A 140 -5.13 1.07 -27.79
N ILE A 141 -4.22 0.49 -26.98
CA ILE A 141 -3.10 -0.32 -27.49
C ILE A 141 -3.61 -1.61 -28.14
N MET A 142 -4.55 -2.30 -27.49
CA MET A 142 -5.12 -3.55 -28.00
C MET A 142 -5.87 -3.32 -29.32
N THR A 143 -6.64 -2.24 -29.42
CA THR A 143 -7.33 -1.85 -30.66
C THR A 143 -6.35 -1.59 -31.80
N LYS A 144 -5.26 -0.86 -31.51
CA LYS A 144 -4.20 -0.61 -32.52
C LYS A 144 -3.51 -1.88 -32.99
N ARG A 145 -3.42 -2.91 -32.15
CA ARG A 145 -2.81 -4.20 -32.48
C ARG A 145 -3.78 -5.22 -33.11
N GLY A 146 -5.03 -4.83 -33.34
CA GLY A 146 -6.04 -5.71 -33.95
C GLY A 146 -6.47 -6.89 -33.07
N CYS A 147 -6.18 -6.86 -31.77
CA CYS A 147 -6.66 -7.85 -30.81
C CYS A 147 -8.17 -7.64 -30.58
N LYS A 148 -8.99 -8.52 -31.17
CA LYS A 148 -10.44 -8.57 -30.84
C LYS A 148 -10.59 -9.12 -29.40
N GLN A 149 -11.50 -8.52 -28.64
CA GLN A 149 -11.97 -9.06 -27.35
C GLN A 149 -12.80 -10.33 -27.57
#